data_5a2860402869f184edeac2d94820dcdd
#
_entry.id   5a2860402869f184edeac2d94820dcdd
#
_cell.length_a   1.000
_cell.length_b   1.000
_cell.length_c   1.000
_cell.angle_alpha   90.00
_cell.angle_beta   90.00
_cell.angle_gamma   90.00
#
_symmetry.space_group_name_H-M   'P 1'
#
loop_
_entity.id
_entity.type
_entity.pdbx_description
1 polymer ?
#
loop_
_entity_poly.entity_id
_entity_poly.type
_entity_poly.pdbx_seq_one_letter_code
_entity_poly.pdbx_strand_id
1 'polypeptide(L)'
;MINCLIKRGQETKFGTFSRWYFPGFACYTLELPDRNNRASRSRIPGGDYTMELVKTGRPFSGREYAYWIHPVKDRSGILAHSGTWAGDVELGLLTHSLGCILVGYSIAWVGGQPGLLRSRPCIWHIMDNVLQGEPAKLRII
;
A
#
# COMPACT_ATOMS: atom_id res chain seq x y z
N MET A 1 17.02 -10.58 6.72
CA MET A 1 15.74 -10.14 6.14
C MET A 1 15.77 -8.64 5.95
N ILE A 2 15.31 -8.16 4.81
CA ILE A 2 15.25 -6.72 4.54
C ILE A 2 14.26 -6.05 5.50
N ASN A 3 14.70 -4.91 6.05
CA ASN A 3 13.83 -4.05 6.87
C ASN A 3 13.41 -2.85 6.03
N CYS A 4 12.12 -2.52 6.06
CA CYS A 4 11.59 -1.34 5.40
C CYS A 4 10.63 -0.59 6.30
N LEU A 5 10.42 0.69 5.98
CA LEU A 5 9.70 1.63 6.84
C LEU A 5 8.71 2.45 6.01
N ILE A 6 7.44 2.43 6.40
CA ILE A 6 6.48 3.43 5.95
C ILE A 6 6.40 4.51 7.02
N LYS A 7 6.78 5.72 6.64
CA LYS A 7 6.59 6.90 7.48
C LYS A 7 5.34 7.61 6.97
N ARG A 8 4.26 7.53 7.74
CA ARG A 8 2.98 8.12 7.36
C ARG A 8 3.07 9.64 7.37
N GLY A 9 2.52 10.23 6.32
CA GLY A 9 2.41 11.66 6.15
C GLY A 9 0.99 12.14 6.44
N GLN A 10 0.55 13.12 5.67
CA GLN A 10 -0.73 13.77 5.88
C GLN A 10 -1.89 12.84 5.54
N GLU A 11 -2.88 12.80 6.42
CA GLU A 11 -4.16 12.17 6.21
C GLU A 11 -5.19 13.21 5.83
N THR A 12 -5.96 12.94 4.78
CA THR A 12 -7.12 13.73 4.37
C THR A 12 -8.24 12.79 3.96
N LYS A 13 -9.38 13.34 3.55
CA LYS A 13 -10.45 12.51 2.95
C LYS A 13 -9.99 11.77 1.69
N PHE A 14 -8.91 12.21 1.06
CA PHE A 14 -8.36 11.57 -0.14
C PHE A 14 -7.38 10.43 0.18
N GLY A 15 -7.15 10.14 1.43
CA GLY A 15 -6.30 9.05 1.90
C GLY A 15 -5.13 9.52 2.73
N THR A 16 -4.29 8.56 3.10
CA THR A 16 -3.05 8.79 3.83
C THR A 16 -1.89 8.65 2.86
N PHE A 17 -1.25 9.77 2.52
CA PHE A 17 -0.07 9.79 1.66
C PHE A 17 1.17 9.69 2.51
N SER A 18 2.06 8.75 2.17
CA SER A 18 3.23 8.41 2.98
C SER A 18 4.44 8.14 2.09
N ARG A 19 5.60 7.95 2.73
CA ARG A 19 6.83 7.51 2.06
C ARG A 19 7.19 6.12 2.55
N TRP A 20 7.59 5.26 1.63
CA TRP A 20 8.09 3.93 1.94
C TRP A 20 9.57 3.87 1.65
N TYR A 21 10.36 3.58 2.67
CA TYR A 21 11.81 3.52 2.60
C TYR A 21 12.28 2.07 2.64
N PHE A 22 13.11 1.72 1.66
CA PHE A 22 13.83 0.47 1.58
C PHE A 22 15.33 0.77 1.51
N PRO A 23 16.24 -0.19 1.78
CA PRO A 23 17.65 0.02 1.49
C PRO A 23 17.85 0.37 0.01
N GLY A 24 18.36 1.58 -0.25
CA GLY A 24 18.65 2.05 -1.60
C GLY A 24 17.47 2.42 -2.48
N PHE A 25 16.24 2.43 -1.94
CA PHE A 25 15.04 2.80 -2.71
C PHE A 25 13.97 3.43 -1.83
N ALA A 26 13.24 4.37 -2.39
CA ALA A 26 12.06 4.93 -1.73
C ALA A 26 10.98 5.27 -2.76
N CYS A 27 9.72 5.20 -2.31
CA CYS A 27 8.57 5.56 -3.14
C CYS A 27 7.47 6.18 -2.28
N TYR A 28 6.38 6.59 -2.91
CA TYR A 28 5.18 7.03 -2.21
C TYR A 28 4.25 5.86 -1.98
N THR A 29 3.49 5.95 -0.89
CA THR A 29 2.36 5.05 -0.63
C THR A 29 1.08 5.84 -0.46
N LEU A 30 -0.02 5.15 -0.67
CA LEU A 30 -1.35 5.70 -0.45
C LEU A 30 -2.20 4.62 0.21
N GLU A 31 -2.79 4.98 1.34
CA GLU A 31 -3.71 4.15 2.10
C GLU A 31 -5.02 4.88 2.31
N LEU A 32 -6.07 4.15 2.67
CA LEU A 32 -7.32 4.75 3.13
C LEU A 32 -7.07 5.67 4.34
N PRO A 33 -7.98 6.61 4.63
CA PRO A 33 -7.97 7.33 5.90
C PRO A 33 -8.15 6.38 7.07
N ASP A 34 -7.77 6.84 8.26
CA ASP A 34 -7.98 6.09 9.51
C ASP A 34 -9.46 6.06 9.86
N ARG A 35 -10.01 4.85 9.97
CA ARG A 35 -11.36 4.58 10.42
C ARG A 35 -11.35 3.50 11.49
N ASN A 36 -10.42 3.60 12.43
CA ASN A 36 -10.26 2.69 13.58
C ASN A 36 -10.10 1.24 13.15
N ASN A 37 -9.28 1.00 12.12
CA ASN A 37 -9.00 -0.35 11.61
C ASN A 37 -10.22 -1.12 11.12
N ARG A 38 -11.33 -0.46 10.82
CA ARG A 38 -12.53 -1.17 10.32
C ARG A 38 -12.26 -1.78 8.95
N ALA A 39 -12.66 -3.03 8.80
CA ALA A 39 -12.49 -3.77 7.53
C ALA A 39 -13.19 -3.03 6.38
N SER A 40 -12.52 -2.97 5.22
CA SER A 40 -13.00 -2.32 4.00
C SER A 40 -13.24 -0.82 4.10
N ARG A 41 -12.88 -0.18 5.21
CA ARG A 41 -13.07 1.26 5.45
C ARG A 41 -11.80 1.99 5.84
N SER A 42 -10.84 1.30 6.44
CA SER A 42 -9.71 1.92 7.12
C SER A 42 -8.37 1.41 6.61
N ARG A 43 -7.36 2.29 6.66
CA ARG A 43 -5.97 1.84 6.67
C ARG A 43 -5.73 0.94 7.87
N ILE A 44 -4.65 0.14 7.81
CA ILE A 44 -4.26 -0.73 8.92
C ILE A 44 -3.56 0.08 10.02
N PRO A 45 -3.49 -0.44 11.26
CA PRO A 45 -2.78 0.24 12.33
C PRO A 45 -1.29 0.39 12.05
N GLY A 46 -0.65 1.41 12.64
CA GLY A 46 0.80 1.46 12.71
C GLY A 46 1.33 0.29 13.52
N GLY A 47 2.56 -0.13 13.25
CA GLY A 47 3.18 -1.25 13.95
C GLY A 47 4.17 -2.02 13.10
N ASP A 48 4.52 -3.21 13.57
CA ASP A 48 5.47 -4.09 12.91
C ASP A 48 4.75 -5.26 12.25
N TYR A 49 5.12 -5.52 10.99
CA TYR A 49 4.50 -6.54 10.14
C TYR A 49 5.58 -7.35 9.42
N THR A 50 5.19 -8.54 8.96
CA THR A 50 5.97 -9.32 8.01
C THR A 50 5.35 -9.20 6.63
N MET A 51 6.19 -9.17 5.60
CA MET A 51 5.75 -9.19 4.20
C MET A 51 6.26 -10.46 3.54
N GLU A 52 5.39 -11.15 2.83
CA GLU A 52 5.73 -12.36 2.09
C GLU A 52 5.10 -12.32 0.71
N LEU A 53 5.85 -12.79 -0.30
CA LEU A 53 5.31 -12.95 -1.64
C LEU A 53 4.38 -14.16 -1.66
N VAL A 54 3.12 -13.94 -2.04
CA VAL A 54 2.09 -14.98 -2.09
C VAL A 54 1.40 -14.99 -3.44
N LYS A 55 0.88 -16.17 -3.83
CA LYS A 55 0.02 -16.27 -5.00
C LYS A 55 -1.38 -15.76 -4.66
N THR A 56 -1.93 -14.92 -5.51
CA THR A 56 -3.24 -14.30 -5.32
C THR A 56 -4.27 -14.93 -6.23
N GLY A 57 -5.55 -14.88 -5.83
CA GLY A 57 -6.63 -15.43 -6.63
C GLY A 57 -6.97 -14.59 -7.86
N ARG A 58 -6.44 -13.37 -7.96
CA ARG A 58 -6.61 -12.48 -9.11
C ARG A 58 -5.38 -11.57 -9.25
N PRO A 59 -5.14 -11.00 -10.44
CA PRO A 59 -3.92 -10.23 -10.70
C PRO A 59 -4.04 -8.77 -10.22
N PHE A 60 -3.84 -8.51 -8.94
CA PHE A 60 -3.95 -7.17 -8.35
C PHE A 60 -3.05 -6.12 -9.00
N SER A 61 -1.90 -6.53 -9.51
CA SER A 61 -0.96 -5.61 -10.18
C SER A 61 -0.57 -6.14 -11.57
N GLY A 62 -1.48 -6.86 -12.22
CA GLY A 62 -1.20 -7.52 -13.50
C GLY A 62 -0.40 -8.81 -13.36
N ARG A 63 -0.16 -9.30 -12.16
CA ARG A 63 0.60 -10.53 -11.86
C ARG A 63 -0.16 -11.40 -10.88
N GLU A 64 0.12 -12.71 -10.88
CA GLU A 64 -0.50 -13.68 -9.98
C GLU A 64 0.03 -13.61 -8.55
N TYR A 65 1.10 -12.85 -8.30
CA TYR A 65 1.75 -12.75 -7.00
C TYR A 65 1.69 -11.32 -6.48
N ALA A 66 1.62 -11.19 -5.15
CA ALA A 66 1.70 -9.90 -4.46
C ALA A 66 2.32 -10.12 -3.08
N TYR A 67 2.85 -9.04 -2.47
CA TYR A 67 3.32 -9.09 -1.10
C TYR A 67 2.14 -9.00 -0.14
N TRP A 68 2.03 -10.00 0.72
CA TRP A 68 1.04 -10.10 1.79
C TRP A 68 1.63 -9.52 3.07
N ILE A 69 0.89 -8.64 3.70
CA ILE A 69 1.29 -7.96 4.94
C ILE A 69 0.52 -8.58 6.10
N HIS A 70 1.24 -9.11 7.09
CA HIS A 70 0.63 -9.86 8.20
C HIS A 70 1.52 -9.88 9.44
N PRO A 71 0.97 -10.24 10.63
CA PRO A 71 -0.45 -10.32 10.93
C PRO A 71 -1.05 -8.92 11.13
N VAL A 72 -2.25 -8.71 10.65
CA VAL A 72 -2.99 -7.47 10.89
C VAL A 72 -4.21 -7.82 11.73
N LYS A 73 -4.30 -7.23 12.93
CA LYS A 73 -5.41 -7.51 13.85
C LYS A 73 -6.75 -7.21 13.18
N ASP A 74 -7.67 -8.18 13.28
CA ASP A 74 -9.04 -8.09 12.77
C ASP A 74 -9.13 -7.83 11.26
N ARG A 75 -8.06 -8.09 10.52
CA ARG A 75 -8.01 -7.90 9.06
C ARG A 75 -7.39 -9.12 8.40
N SER A 76 -7.78 -9.35 7.15
CA SER A 76 -7.20 -10.39 6.31
C SER A 76 -7.00 -9.85 4.89
N GLY A 77 -6.13 -10.52 4.12
CA GLY A 77 -5.92 -10.17 2.72
C GLY A 77 -5.30 -8.80 2.48
N ILE A 78 -4.53 -8.28 3.41
CA ILE A 78 -3.84 -7.00 3.24
C ILE A 78 -2.61 -7.21 2.36
N LEU A 79 -2.59 -6.57 1.21
CA LEU A 79 -1.54 -6.68 0.22
C LEU A 79 -0.90 -5.31 -0.05
N ALA A 80 0.31 -5.32 -0.58
CA ALA A 80 0.88 -4.17 -1.27
C ALA A 80 0.63 -4.38 -2.76
N HIS A 81 -0.08 -3.47 -3.42
CA HIS A 81 -0.39 -3.61 -4.84
C HIS A 81 -0.52 -2.26 -5.56
N SER A 82 -0.76 -2.31 -6.87
CA SER A 82 -0.92 -1.10 -7.66
C SER A 82 -2.31 -0.49 -7.51
N GLY A 83 -2.38 0.81 -7.71
CA GLY A 83 -3.62 1.55 -7.73
C GLY A 83 -3.36 3.05 -7.75
N THR A 84 -4.40 3.82 -8.06
CA THR A 84 -4.29 5.27 -8.20
C THR A 84 -4.84 6.01 -6.98
N TRP A 85 -6.00 5.59 -6.46
CA TRP A 85 -6.72 6.32 -5.41
C TRP A 85 -6.98 5.44 -4.20
N ALA A 86 -7.06 6.10 -3.04
CA ALA A 86 -7.52 5.50 -1.79
C ALA A 86 -8.31 6.53 -0.97
N GLY A 87 -9.28 7.16 -1.62
CA GLY A 87 -10.17 8.12 -0.97
C GLY A 87 -11.13 7.45 0.00
N ASP A 88 -11.69 8.25 0.87
CA ASP A 88 -12.60 7.81 1.93
C ASP A 88 -13.81 7.07 1.34
N VAL A 89 -13.91 5.80 1.65
CA VAL A 89 -15.02 4.94 1.18
C VAL A 89 -16.36 5.46 1.71
N GLU A 90 -16.39 5.96 2.94
CA GLU A 90 -17.62 6.47 3.56
C GLU A 90 -18.14 7.73 2.87
N LEU A 91 -17.28 8.48 2.20
CA LEU A 91 -17.66 9.67 1.42
C LEU A 91 -17.91 9.35 -0.07
N GLY A 92 -17.76 8.09 -0.47
CA GLY A 92 -17.96 7.69 -1.86
C GLY A 92 -16.89 8.20 -2.82
N LEU A 93 -15.68 8.50 -2.33
CA LEU A 93 -14.57 8.96 -3.15
C LEU A 93 -13.95 7.80 -3.94
N LEU A 94 -13.19 8.14 -4.99
CA LEU A 94 -12.50 7.13 -5.79
C LEU A 94 -11.51 6.36 -4.93
N THR A 95 -11.51 5.02 -5.07
CA THR A 95 -10.56 4.16 -4.37
C THR A 95 -10.29 2.87 -5.13
N HIS A 96 -9.04 2.43 -5.06
CA HIS A 96 -8.58 1.11 -5.50
C HIS A 96 -8.16 0.25 -4.29
N SER A 97 -8.43 0.73 -3.08
CA SER A 97 -8.04 0.03 -1.85
C SER A 97 -9.21 -0.10 -0.90
N LEU A 98 -9.31 -1.25 -0.25
CA LEU A 98 -10.19 -1.49 0.89
C LEU A 98 -9.37 -1.77 2.16
N GLY A 99 -8.12 -1.33 2.17
CA GLY A 99 -7.17 -1.48 3.27
C GLY A 99 -5.75 -1.81 2.82
N CYS A 100 -5.59 -2.27 1.58
CA CYS A 100 -4.27 -2.55 1.01
C CYS A 100 -3.44 -1.28 0.82
N ILE A 101 -2.12 -1.44 0.80
CA ILE A 101 -1.18 -0.34 0.62
C ILE A 101 -0.86 -0.21 -0.87
N LEU A 102 -1.15 0.96 -1.44
CA LEU A 102 -0.83 1.28 -2.83
C LEU A 102 0.52 1.99 -2.90
N VAL A 103 1.26 1.78 -3.99
CA VAL A 103 2.57 2.40 -4.20
C VAL A 103 2.61 3.15 -5.52
N GLY A 104 3.49 4.14 -5.62
CA GLY A 104 3.71 4.88 -6.85
C GLY A 104 4.96 5.74 -6.79
N TYR A 105 5.41 6.19 -7.97
CA TYR A 105 6.59 7.03 -8.07
C TYR A 105 6.32 8.51 -7.80
N SER A 106 5.10 8.97 -8.01
CA SER A 106 4.73 10.37 -7.79
C SER A 106 3.26 10.51 -7.45
N ILE A 107 2.89 11.71 -7.02
CA ILE A 107 1.52 12.07 -6.62
C ILE A 107 1.05 13.17 -7.56
N ALA A 108 -0.19 13.08 -8.04
CA ALA A 108 -0.81 14.11 -8.88
C ALA A 108 -2.33 14.07 -8.75
N TRP A 109 -2.99 15.13 -9.20
CA TRP A 109 -4.45 15.11 -9.39
C TRP A 109 -4.77 14.29 -10.63
N VAL A 110 -5.59 13.26 -10.45
CA VAL A 110 -6.02 12.36 -11.52
C VAL A 110 -7.53 12.19 -11.43
N GLY A 111 -8.26 12.57 -12.45
CA GLY A 111 -9.72 12.45 -12.46
C GLY A 111 -10.42 13.22 -11.35
N GLY A 112 -9.87 14.38 -10.94
CA GLY A 112 -10.46 15.23 -9.92
C GLY A 112 -10.13 14.86 -8.49
N GLN A 113 -9.20 13.92 -8.27
CA GLN A 113 -8.79 13.48 -6.94
C GLN A 113 -7.28 13.21 -6.92
N PRO A 114 -6.54 13.59 -5.83
CA PRO A 114 -5.13 13.29 -5.77
C PRO A 114 -4.90 11.78 -5.66
N GLY A 115 -3.92 11.29 -6.41
CA GLY A 115 -3.60 9.88 -6.48
C GLY A 115 -2.16 9.62 -6.84
N LEU A 116 -1.83 8.35 -7.05
CA LEU A 116 -0.49 7.90 -7.39
C LEU A 116 -0.33 7.76 -8.90
N LEU A 117 0.87 8.07 -9.39
CA LEU A 117 1.26 7.86 -10.77
C LEU A 117 2.31 6.77 -10.87
N ARG A 118 2.30 6.06 -12.02
CA ARG A 118 3.24 4.98 -12.33
C ARG A 118 3.28 3.92 -11.23
N SER A 119 2.11 3.51 -10.80
CA SER A 119 1.96 2.58 -9.69
C SER A 119 2.43 1.18 -10.05
N ARG A 120 2.04 0.64 -11.22
CA ARG A 120 2.46 -0.71 -11.64
C ARG A 120 3.98 -0.84 -11.79
N PRO A 121 4.67 0.05 -12.53
CA PRO A 121 6.13 -0.01 -12.58
C PRO A 121 6.78 0.06 -11.21
N CYS A 122 6.20 0.84 -10.30
CA CYS A 122 6.72 0.98 -8.95
C CYS A 122 6.64 -0.34 -8.16
N ILE A 123 5.46 -0.97 -8.12
CA ILE A 123 5.32 -2.24 -7.40
C ILE A 123 6.13 -3.35 -8.04
N TRP A 124 6.21 -3.39 -9.37
CA TRP A 124 7.05 -4.37 -10.06
C TRP A 124 8.52 -4.21 -9.72
N HIS A 125 9.00 -2.96 -9.64
CA HIS A 125 10.38 -2.69 -9.23
C HIS A 125 10.65 -3.16 -7.80
N ILE A 126 9.72 -2.90 -6.88
CA ILE A 126 9.82 -3.38 -5.51
C ILE A 126 9.92 -4.91 -5.47
N MET A 127 9.02 -5.59 -6.19
CA MET A 127 8.97 -7.04 -6.19
C MET A 127 10.21 -7.68 -6.83
N ASP A 128 10.67 -7.14 -7.95
CA ASP A 128 11.70 -7.76 -8.79
C ASP A 128 13.11 -7.34 -8.38
N ASN A 129 13.32 -6.08 -8.03
CA ASN A 129 14.65 -5.51 -7.85
C ASN A 129 14.98 -5.14 -6.40
N VAL A 130 14.01 -4.68 -5.62
CA VAL A 130 14.24 -4.25 -4.25
C VAL A 130 14.16 -5.46 -3.30
N LEU A 131 13.06 -6.19 -3.31
CA LEU A 131 12.84 -7.34 -2.43
C LEU A 131 13.19 -8.67 -3.09
N GLN A 132 13.21 -8.73 -4.41
CA GLN A 132 13.59 -9.93 -5.18
C GLN A 132 12.80 -11.18 -4.77
N GLY A 133 11.53 -11.02 -4.44
CA GLY A 133 10.67 -12.11 -3.99
C GLY A 133 10.92 -12.58 -2.55
N GLU A 134 11.89 -12.00 -1.86
CA GLU A 134 12.24 -12.40 -0.50
C GLU A 134 11.29 -11.76 0.53
N PRO A 135 11.09 -12.41 1.69
CA PRO A 135 10.32 -11.81 2.76
C PRO A 135 11.03 -10.59 3.36
N ALA A 136 10.25 -9.70 3.96
CA ALA A 136 10.75 -8.47 4.54
C ALA A 136 10.02 -8.14 5.85
N LYS A 137 10.67 -7.32 6.68
CA LYS A 137 10.06 -6.72 7.87
C LYS A 137 9.61 -5.32 7.52
N LEU A 138 8.36 -5.01 7.83
CA LEU A 138 7.76 -3.69 7.60
C LEU A 138 7.42 -3.05 8.94
N ARG A 139 7.88 -1.82 9.13
CA ARG A 139 7.41 -0.96 10.22
C ARG A 139 6.62 0.21 9.64
N ILE A 140 5.47 0.49 10.23
CA ILE A 140 4.63 1.64 9.89
C ILE A 140 4.55 2.57 11.11
N ILE A 141 5.03 3.78 10.93
CA ILE A 141 4.99 4.81 11.97
C ILE A 141 4.17 6.02 11.56
#